data_cd71ffe6b990567971ab8952500ce6b7
#
_entry.id   cd71ffe6b990567971ab8952500ce6b7
#
_cell.length_a   1.000
_cell.length_b   1.000
_cell.length_c   1.000
_cell.angle_alpha   90.00
_cell.angle_beta   90.00
_cell.angle_gamma   90.00
#
_symmetry.space_group_name_H-M   'P 1'
#
loop_
_entity.id
_entity.type
_entity.pdbx_description
1 polymer ?
#
loop_
_entity_poly.entity_id
_entity_poly.type
_entity_poly.pdbx_seq_one_letter_code
_entity_poly.pdbx_strand_id
1 'polypeptide(L)'
;TAPQSVPTDTLENLFREQLSNFPQEKIHLQTDRGIYMSGETLWFRAHLVDALMLKQANASRYVYVELVNPLGNLVERVKIRPDSLGCFYGHIPLGEDLPEGNYSLRAYTWFMQNIGEEYFPHKLIYISDPVSEAISPEISYSVENNDIHAEIHFLSKPDNRSVTPTQAILFPDGDRDKKGKVLSLEGENIRYTFKEKEIPASRTFLLQTVYDG
;
A
#
# COMPACT_ATOMS: atom_id res chain seq x y z
N THR A 1 -22.97 -45.90 -20.00
CA THR A 1 -21.77 -46.09 -19.13
C THR A 1 -21.91 -45.15 -17.95
N ALA A 2 -22.17 -45.72 -16.75
CA ALA A 2 -22.23 -44.94 -15.54
C ALA A 2 -20.84 -44.37 -15.19
N PRO A 3 -20.73 -43.17 -14.64
CA PRO A 3 -19.45 -42.65 -14.19
C PRO A 3 -18.92 -43.54 -13.07
N GLN A 4 -17.69 -44.04 -13.20
CA GLN A 4 -17.02 -44.81 -12.16
C GLN A 4 -16.76 -43.83 -10.98
N SER A 5 -17.32 -44.12 -9.82
CA SER A 5 -17.02 -43.41 -8.59
C SER A 5 -15.55 -43.65 -8.22
N VAL A 6 -14.76 -42.59 -8.17
CA VAL A 6 -13.38 -42.65 -7.65
C VAL A 6 -13.45 -43.04 -6.17
N PRO A 7 -12.70 -44.06 -5.71
CA PRO A 7 -12.70 -44.41 -4.31
C PRO A 7 -12.25 -43.27 -3.42
N THR A 8 -12.93 -43.06 -2.28
CA THR A 8 -12.67 -41.93 -1.35
C THR A 8 -11.20 -41.89 -0.91
N ASP A 9 -10.60 -43.06 -0.66
CA ASP A 9 -9.18 -43.17 -0.28
C ASP A 9 -8.22 -42.64 -1.36
N THR A 10 -8.61 -42.78 -2.64
CA THR A 10 -7.80 -42.28 -3.78
C THR A 10 -7.89 -40.75 -3.85
N LEU A 11 -9.07 -40.18 -3.59
CA LEU A 11 -9.27 -38.72 -3.55
C LEU A 11 -8.52 -38.08 -2.38
N GLU A 12 -8.54 -38.72 -1.19
CA GLU A 12 -7.79 -38.23 -0.03
C GLU A 12 -6.28 -38.26 -0.29
N ASN A 13 -5.77 -39.33 -0.90
CA ASN A 13 -4.35 -39.45 -1.24
C ASN A 13 -3.93 -38.42 -2.27
N LEU A 14 -4.71 -38.20 -3.34
CA LEU A 14 -4.45 -37.18 -4.33
C LEU A 14 -4.46 -35.77 -3.73
N PHE A 15 -5.42 -35.51 -2.82
CA PHE A 15 -5.49 -34.24 -2.12
C PHE A 15 -4.29 -34.01 -1.20
N ARG A 16 -3.86 -35.03 -0.44
CA ARG A 16 -2.64 -34.98 0.39
C ARG A 16 -1.39 -34.75 -0.44
N GLU A 17 -1.28 -35.41 -1.59
CA GLU A 17 -0.17 -35.24 -2.52
C GLU A 17 -0.16 -33.83 -3.11
N GLN A 18 -1.32 -33.28 -3.47
CA GLN A 18 -1.46 -31.92 -3.94
C GLN A 18 -1.02 -30.91 -2.87
N LEU A 19 -1.46 -31.08 -1.61
CA LEU A 19 -1.06 -30.20 -0.51
C LEU A 19 0.43 -30.29 -0.19
N SER A 20 1.04 -31.46 -0.37
CA SER A 20 2.48 -31.67 -0.20
C SER A 20 3.30 -30.96 -1.29
N ASN A 21 2.80 -30.97 -2.52
CA ASN A 21 3.47 -30.35 -3.66
C ASN A 21 3.22 -28.83 -3.76
N PHE A 22 2.08 -28.37 -3.23
CA PHE A 22 1.66 -26.97 -3.24
C PHE A 22 1.28 -26.52 -1.81
N PRO A 23 2.29 -26.24 -0.95
CA PRO A 23 2.01 -25.82 0.42
C PRO A 23 1.18 -24.55 0.46
N GLN A 24 0.11 -24.58 1.23
CA GLN A 24 -0.77 -23.45 1.47
C GLN A 24 -0.24 -22.68 2.68
N GLU A 25 0.40 -21.56 2.43
CA GLU A 25 0.99 -20.73 3.47
C GLU A 25 0.13 -19.51 3.77
N LYS A 26 0.12 -19.09 5.03
CA LYS A 26 -0.54 -17.88 5.50
C LYS A 26 0.39 -17.15 6.45
N ILE A 27 0.44 -15.83 6.33
CA ILE A 27 1.23 -14.97 7.20
C ILE A 27 0.30 -14.11 8.06
N HIS A 28 0.63 -14.02 9.35
CA HIS A 28 0.11 -13.00 10.24
C HIS A 28 1.22 -11.98 10.51
N LEU A 29 0.97 -10.72 10.13
CA LEU A 29 1.93 -9.63 10.21
C LEU A 29 1.61 -8.71 11.39
N GLN A 30 2.60 -8.47 12.23
CA GLN A 30 2.52 -7.57 13.38
C GLN A 30 3.61 -6.50 13.28
N THR A 31 3.30 -5.30 13.72
CA THR A 31 4.24 -4.18 13.87
C THR A 31 4.27 -3.75 15.33
N ASP A 32 5.36 -3.13 15.76
CA ASP A 32 5.48 -2.57 17.10
C ASP A 32 4.54 -1.39 17.35
N ARG A 33 4.25 -0.61 16.29
CA ARG A 33 3.33 0.54 16.33
C ARG A 33 2.46 0.60 15.08
N GLY A 34 1.45 1.47 15.09
CA GLY A 34 0.61 1.80 13.93
C GLY A 34 0.94 3.18 13.33
N ILE A 35 1.72 4.00 14.05
CA ILE A 35 2.09 5.36 13.65
C ILE A 35 3.59 5.52 13.84
N TYR A 36 4.26 6.08 12.83
CA TYR A 36 5.70 6.35 12.79
C TYR A 36 5.95 7.77 12.28
N MET A 37 7.12 8.30 12.59
CA MET A 37 7.63 9.50 11.92
C MET A 37 8.57 9.08 10.78
N SER A 38 8.66 9.91 9.74
CA SER A 38 9.74 9.79 8.75
C SER A 38 11.09 9.83 9.48
N GLY A 39 12.06 9.05 9.02
CA GLY A 39 13.35 8.85 9.69
C GLY A 39 13.36 7.81 10.81
N GLU A 40 12.21 7.33 11.29
CA GLU A 40 12.16 6.25 12.29
C GLU A 40 12.36 4.86 11.65
N THR A 41 12.44 3.85 12.51
CA THR A 41 12.54 2.46 12.09
C THR A 41 11.24 1.73 12.45
N LEU A 42 10.62 1.12 11.43
CA LEU A 42 9.46 0.26 11.58
C LEU A 42 9.92 -1.16 11.88
N TRP A 43 9.55 -1.69 13.05
CA TRP A 43 9.83 -3.07 13.44
C TRP A 43 8.61 -3.95 13.21
N PHE A 44 8.85 -5.15 12.70
CA PHE A 44 7.77 -6.08 12.43
C PHE A 44 8.13 -7.52 12.74
N ARG A 45 7.10 -8.34 12.92
CA ARG A 45 7.17 -9.78 13.03
C ARG A 45 6.14 -10.40 12.08
N ALA A 46 6.56 -11.45 11.36
CA ALA A 46 5.69 -12.25 10.51
C ALA A 46 5.63 -13.68 11.08
N HIS A 47 4.43 -14.17 11.32
CA HIS A 47 4.16 -15.54 11.73
C HIS A 47 3.69 -16.32 10.51
N LEU A 48 4.53 -17.24 10.05
CA LEU A 48 4.24 -18.11 8.90
C LEU A 48 3.63 -19.40 9.38
N VAL A 49 2.43 -19.70 8.92
CA VAL A 49 1.70 -20.91 9.26
C VAL A 49 1.20 -21.63 8.02
N ASP A 50 1.02 -22.94 8.14
CA ASP A 50 0.22 -23.70 7.19
C ASP A 50 -1.23 -23.23 7.27
N ALA A 51 -1.83 -22.89 6.14
CA ALA A 51 -3.16 -22.28 6.11
C ALA A 51 -4.28 -23.24 6.53
N LEU A 52 -4.07 -24.55 6.41
CA LEU A 52 -5.05 -25.57 6.76
C LEU A 52 -4.90 -26.02 8.21
N MET A 53 -3.65 -26.31 8.61
CA MET A 53 -3.38 -26.87 9.93
C MET A 53 -3.16 -25.80 11.00
N LEU A 54 -2.94 -24.55 10.62
CA LEU A 54 -2.58 -23.42 11.48
C LEU A 54 -1.36 -23.71 12.37
N LYS A 55 -0.49 -24.59 11.91
CA LYS A 55 0.79 -24.90 12.53
C LYS A 55 1.90 -24.16 11.81
N GLN A 56 3.04 -24.02 12.47
CA GLN A 56 4.22 -23.42 11.86
C GLN A 56 4.53 -24.07 10.51
N ALA A 57 4.62 -23.28 9.45
CA ALA A 57 5.01 -23.76 8.13
C ALA A 57 6.54 -23.72 7.98
N ASN A 58 7.08 -24.74 7.32
CA ASN A 58 8.51 -24.88 7.10
C ASN A 58 8.88 -24.97 5.61
N ALA A 59 7.90 -24.79 4.71
CA ALA A 59 8.12 -24.91 3.27
C ALA A 59 8.91 -23.72 2.72
N SER A 60 8.59 -22.50 3.16
CA SER A 60 9.31 -21.30 2.74
C SER A 60 10.46 -20.95 3.67
N ARG A 61 11.64 -20.72 3.07
CA ARG A 61 12.84 -20.26 3.79
C ARG A 61 12.87 -18.75 4.01
N TYR A 62 12.05 -18.03 3.29
CA TYR A 62 12.07 -16.56 3.27
C TYR A 62 10.65 -16.01 3.29
N VAL A 63 10.49 -14.93 4.02
CA VAL A 63 9.34 -14.04 3.91
C VAL A 63 9.81 -12.72 3.32
N TYR A 64 9.07 -12.19 2.36
CA TYR A 64 9.25 -10.87 1.81
C TYR A 64 8.29 -9.93 2.51
N VAL A 65 8.77 -8.77 2.91
CA VAL A 65 7.94 -7.72 3.51
C VAL A 65 8.17 -6.44 2.73
N GLU A 66 7.10 -5.81 2.31
CA GLU A 66 7.12 -4.62 1.47
C GLU A 66 6.36 -3.48 2.12
N LEU A 67 6.96 -2.31 2.06
CA LEU A 67 6.31 -1.06 2.36
C LEU A 67 5.82 -0.43 1.06
N VAL A 68 4.53 -0.18 0.97
CA VAL A 68 3.87 0.38 -0.21
C VAL A 68 3.27 1.72 0.17
N ASN A 69 3.51 2.75 -0.64
CA ASN A 69 3.01 4.10 -0.39
C ASN A 69 1.50 4.22 -0.71
N PRO A 70 0.85 5.35 -0.36
CA PRO A 70 -0.57 5.57 -0.65
C PRO A 70 -0.96 5.50 -2.13
N LEU A 71 0.01 5.64 -3.02
CA LEU A 71 -0.17 5.57 -4.48
C LEU A 71 -0.02 4.15 -5.05
N GLY A 72 0.23 3.15 -4.18
CA GLY A 72 0.44 1.78 -4.59
C GLY A 72 1.87 1.44 -5.05
N ASN A 73 2.81 2.39 -4.95
CA ASN A 73 4.19 2.17 -5.35
C ASN A 73 5.01 1.53 -4.23
N LEU A 74 5.89 0.61 -4.61
CA LEU A 74 6.84 0.00 -3.68
C LEU A 74 7.85 1.05 -3.20
N VAL A 75 7.96 1.21 -1.89
CA VAL A 75 8.96 2.08 -1.24
C VAL A 75 10.18 1.28 -0.86
N GLU A 76 9.99 0.17 -0.14
CA GLU A 76 11.09 -0.67 0.33
C GLU A 76 10.64 -2.14 0.38
N ARG A 77 11.59 -3.05 0.16
CA ARG A 77 11.40 -4.48 0.25
C ARG A 77 12.52 -5.12 1.05
N VAL A 78 12.16 -5.86 2.07
CA VAL A 78 13.10 -6.67 2.85
C VAL A 78 12.80 -8.16 2.71
N LYS A 79 13.84 -8.95 2.68
CA LYS A 79 13.79 -10.42 2.62
C LYS A 79 14.36 -10.96 3.91
N ILE A 80 13.52 -11.63 4.70
CA ILE A 80 13.88 -12.12 6.01
C ILE A 80 13.91 -13.65 6.08
N ARG A 81 14.79 -14.17 6.94
CA ARG A 81 14.89 -15.58 7.30
C ARG A 81 14.32 -15.79 8.69
N PRO A 82 13.85 -17.01 9.01
CA PRO A 82 13.47 -17.35 10.37
C PRO A 82 14.70 -17.42 11.26
N ASP A 83 14.49 -17.14 12.53
CA ASP A 83 15.46 -17.43 13.59
C ASP A 83 15.50 -18.94 13.92
N SER A 84 16.24 -19.31 14.98
CA SER A 84 16.34 -20.69 15.45
C SER A 84 15.02 -21.27 15.97
N LEU A 85 14.04 -20.43 16.28
CA LEU A 85 12.69 -20.79 16.73
C LEU A 85 11.66 -20.76 15.58
N GLY A 86 12.10 -20.46 14.35
CA GLY A 86 11.23 -20.36 13.19
C GLY A 86 10.42 -19.06 13.11
N CYS A 87 10.81 -18.03 13.86
CA CYS A 87 10.15 -16.73 13.85
C CYS A 87 10.80 -15.81 12.81
N PHE A 88 9.99 -15.13 12.04
CA PHE A 88 10.43 -14.12 11.08
C PHE A 88 10.24 -12.74 11.68
N TYR A 89 11.32 -11.98 11.86
CA TYR A 89 11.27 -10.60 12.31
C TYR A 89 12.30 -9.76 11.57
N GLY A 90 12.02 -8.49 11.47
CA GLY A 90 12.87 -7.55 10.76
C GLY A 90 12.47 -6.11 11.03
N HIS A 91 13.10 -5.24 10.27
CA HIS A 91 12.81 -3.82 10.33
C HIS A 91 12.96 -3.19 8.95
N ILE A 92 12.30 -2.06 8.78
CA ILE A 92 12.42 -1.18 7.61
C ILE A 92 12.80 0.21 8.14
N PRO A 93 13.97 0.76 7.78
CA PRO A 93 14.26 2.15 8.04
C PRO A 93 13.36 3.01 7.15
N LEU A 94 12.64 3.93 7.75
CA LEU A 94 11.80 4.89 7.03
C LEU A 94 12.68 6.06 6.61
N GLY A 95 12.68 6.41 5.32
CA GLY A 95 13.41 7.58 4.83
C GLY A 95 12.90 8.87 5.49
N GLU A 96 13.81 9.83 5.66
CA GLU A 96 13.45 11.16 6.19
C GLU A 96 12.58 11.97 5.22
N ASP A 97 12.61 11.60 3.93
CA ASP A 97 11.88 12.21 2.83
C ASP A 97 10.55 11.52 2.50
N LEU A 98 10.13 10.54 3.31
CA LEU A 98 8.86 9.86 3.08
C LEU A 98 7.70 10.82 3.37
N PRO A 99 6.82 11.06 2.36
CA PRO A 99 5.65 11.90 2.56
C PRO A 99 4.72 11.37 3.64
N GLU A 100 4.05 12.30 4.33
CA GLU A 100 2.98 11.96 5.26
C GLU A 100 1.86 11.20 4.57
N GLY A 101 1.35 10.14 5.22
CA GLY A 101 0.22 9.39 4.69
C GLY A 101 0.05 7.99 5.23
N ASN A 102 -0.97 7.31 4.69
CA ASN A 102 -1.27 5.92 5.00
C ASN A 102 -0.49 4.99 4.07
N TYR A 103 0.45 4.27 4.63
CA TYR A 103 1.24 3.25 3.94
C TYR A 103 0.68 1.86 4.23
N SER A 104 0.91 0.94 3.32
CA SER A 104 0.56 -0.47 3.50
C SER A 104 1.82 -1.30 3.66
N LEU A 105 1.92 -2.02 4.78
CA LEU A 105 2.92 -3.06 4.97
C LEU A 105 2.31 -4.38 4.55
N ARG A 106 2.87 -5.06 3.54
CA ARG A 106 2.41 -6.37 3.07
C ARG A 106 3.51 -7.42 3.18
N ALA A 107 3.13 -8.67 3.35
CA ALA A 107 4.08 -9.75 3.47
C ALA A 107 3.65 -10.97 2.65
N TYR A 108 4.61 -11.72 2.10
CA TYR A 108 4.33 -12.90 1.31
C TYR A 108 5.54 -13.85 1.25
N THR A 109 5.27 -15.08 0.87
CA THR A 109 6.28 -16.08 0.51
C THR A 109 6.27 -16.32 -1.00
N TRP A 110 7.27 -17.01 -1.49
CA TRP A 110 7.29 -17.43 -2.90
C TRP A 110 6.06 -18.25 -3.29
N PHE A 111 5.58 -19.13 -2.41
CA PHE A 111 4.38 -19.93 -2.68
C PHE A 111 3.11 -19.07 -2.73
N MET A 112 3.01 -18.05 -1.86
CA MET A 112 1.86 -17.13 -1.86
C MET A 112 1.78 -16.30 -3.14
N GLN A 113 2.90 -15.97 -3.77
CA GLN A 113 2.91 -15.26 -5.06
C GLN A 113 2.21 -16.04 -6.17
N ASN A 114 2.27 -17.38 -6.14
CA ASN A 114 1.62 -18.22 -7.14
C ASN A 114 0.09 -18.27 -6.98
N ILE A 115 -0.43 -17.88 -5.80
CA ILE A 115 -1.87 -17.90 -5.50
C ILE A 115 -2.51 -16.57 -5.90
N GLY A 116 -1.82 -15.46 -5.63
CA GLY A 116 -2.27 -14.11 -5.97
C GLY A 116 -1.99 -13.11 -4.85
N GLU A 117 -1.82 -11.84 -5.21
CA GLU A 117 -1.51 -10.76 -4.27
C GLU A 117 -2.68 -10.45 -3.32
N GLU A 118 -3.91 -10.80 -3.68
CA GLU A 118 -5.11 -10.63 -2.87
C GLU A 118 -5.08 -11.45 -1.57
N TYR A 119 -4.22 -12.48 -1.50
CA TYR A 119 -4.03 -13.30 -0.29
C TYR A 119 -2.92 -12.79 0.62
N PHE A 120 -2.19 -11.74 0.23
CA PHE A 120 -1.16 -11.17 1.08
C PHE A 120 -1.79 -10.44 2.26
N PRO A 121 -1.32 -10.65 3.49
CA PRO A 121 -1.73 -9.82 4.61
C PRO A 121 -1.25 -8.39 4.40
N HIS A 122 -2.14 -7.45 4.66
CA HIS A 122 -1.86 -6.02 4.62
C HIS A 122 -2.07 -5.43 6.01
N LYS A 123 -1.16 -4.57 6.43
CA LYS A 123 -1.31 -3.77 7.63
C LYS A 123 -1.11 -2.30 7.29
N LEU A 124 -2.13 -1.50 7.56
CA LEU A 124 -2.03 -0.05 7.41
C LEU A 124 -1.19 0.52 8.55
N ILE A 125 -0.28 1.40 8.21
CA ILE A 125 0.51 2.21 9.11
C ILE A 125 0.44 3.66 8.63
N TYR A 126 0.47 4.58 9.58
CA TYR A 126 0.53 6.01 9.26
C TYR A 126 1.96 6.50 9.45
N ILE A 127 2.50 7.18 8.45
CA ILE A 127 3.80 7.86 8.54
C ILE A 127 3.51 9.35 8.60
N SER A 128 4.00 10.01 9.64
CA SER A 128 3.95 11.46 9.82
C SER A 128 5.30 12.07 9.49
N ASP A 129 5.29 13.21 8.85
CA ASP A 129 6.50 13.98 8.58
C ASP A 129 6.65 15.09 9.62
N PRO A 130 7.65 15.00 10.54
CA PRO A 130 7.83 16.01 11.58
C PRO A 130 8.38 17.34 11.07
N VAL A 131 8.96 17.34 9.86
CA VAL A 131 9.58 18.53 9.25
C VAL A 131 8.60 19.24 8.31
N SER A 132 7.51 18.59 7.94
CA SER A 132 6.47 19.20 7.14
C SER A 132 5.92 20.40 7.92
N GLU A 133 6.37 21.58 7.53
CA GLU A 133 5.59 22.82 7.76
C GLU A 133 4.26 22.55 7.08
N ALA A 134 3.35 22.03 7.84
CA ALA A 134 2.27 21.25 7.32
C ALA A 134 1.32 22.15 6.57
N ILE A 135 1.45 22.17 5.26
CA ILE A 135 0.43 22.67 4.38
C ILE A 135 -0.61 21.56 4.27
N SER A 136 -1.81 21.83 4.76
CA SER A 136 -2.94 20.91 4.71
C SER A 136 -3.87 21.28 3.56
N PRO A 137 -4.15 20.39 2.60
CA PRO A 137 -5.18 20.64 1.62
C PRO A 137 -6.56 20.45 2.24
N GLU A 138 -7.44 21.42 1.99
CA GLU A 138 -8.88 21.28 2.16
C GLU A 138 -9.50 21.09 0.78
N ILE A 139 -10.18 19.98 0.58
CA ILE A 139 -10.75 19.61 -0.72
C ILE A 139 -12.26 19.56 -0.58
N SER A 140 -12.93 20.38 -1.39
CA SER A 140 -14.36 20.27 -1.61
C SER A 140 -14.63 19.81 -3.04
N TYR A 141 -15.65 18.99 -3.24
CA TYR A 141 -16.02 18.54 -4.56
C TYR A 141 -17.53 18.43 -4.73
N SER A 142 -17.97 18.66 -5.96
CA SER A 142 -19.34 18.43 -6.41
C SER A 142 -19.35 17.57 -7.67
N VAL A 143 -20.44 16.88 -7.91
CA VAL A 143 -20.62 16.04 -9.11
C VAL A 143 -21.77 16.62 -9.93
N GLU A 144 -21.48 16.99 -11.17
CA GLU A 144 -22.47 17.47 -12.13
C GLU A 144 -22.28 16.76 -13.47
N ASN A 145 -23.34 16.18 -14.03
CA ASN A 145 -23.34 15.48 -15.33
C ASN A 145 -22.21 14.41 -15.46
N ASN A 146 -21.93 13.68 -14.40
CA ASN A 146 -20.84 12.71 -14.28
C ASN A 146 -19.41 13.30 -14.25
N ASP A 147 -19.26 14.60 -14.31
CA ASP A 147 -18.00 15.29 -14.09
C ASP A 147 -17.83 15.63 -12.60
N ILE A 148 -16.60 15.53 -12.10
CA ILE A 148 -16.25 15.86 -10.71
C ILE A 148 -15.56 17.22 -10.71
N HIS A 149 -16.17 18.20 -10.07
CA HIS A 149 -15.60 19.50 -9.85
C HIS A 149 -14.93 19.55 -8.48
N ALA A 150 -13.61 19.69 -8.45
CA ALA A 150 -12.82 19.78 -7.23
C ALA A 150 -12.32 21.23 -7.04
N GLU A 151 -12.43 21.71 -5.82
CA GLU A 151 -11.82 22.95 -5.36
C GLU A 151 -10.89 22.61 -4.20
N ILE A 152 -9.62 23.00 -4.32
CA ILE A 152 -8.57 22.67 -3.37
C ILE A 152 -8.01 23.98 -2.82
N HIS A 153 -8.06 24.09 -1.50
CA HIS A 153 -7.53 25.19 -0.73
C HIS A 153 -6.41 24.68 0.19
N PHE A 154 -5.35 25.44 0.35
CA PHE A 154 -4.22 25.03 1.17
C PHE A 154 -4.08 25.93 2.38
N LEU A 155 -3.92 25.30 3.55
CA LEU A 155 -3.73 25.99 4.82
C LEU A 155 -2.40 25.61 5.44
N SER A 156 -1.63 26.60 5.87
CA SER A 156 -0.44 26.35 6.69
C SER A 156 -0.83 26.01 8.12
N LYS A 157 -0.19 25.02 8.73
CA LYS A 157 -0.29 24.74 10.16
C LYS A 157 0.92 25.35 10.89
N PRO A 158 0.78 25.81 12.17
CA PRO A 158 -0.41 25.68 13.00
C PRO A 158 -1.46 26.79 12.82
N ASP A 159 -1.15 27.84 12.05
CA ASP A 159 -1.90 29.10 12.05
C ASP A 159 -3.18 29.09 11.19
N ASN A 160 -3.39 28.02 10.40
CA ASN A 160 -4.48 27.90 9.43
C ASN A 160 -4.58 29.10 8.45
N ARG A 161 -3.42 29.65 8.07
CA ARG A 161 -3.38 30.70 7.07
C ARG A 161 -3.52 30.11 5.67
N SER A 162 -4.25 30.79 4.82
CA SER A 162 -4.30 30.47 3.39
C SER A 162 -2.90 30.58 2.77
N VAL A 163 -2.48 29.54 2.06
CA VAL A 163 -1.19 29.48 1.36
C VAL A 163 -1.45 29.12 -0.09
N THR A 164 -0.92 29.92 -1.00
CA THR A 164 -1.08 29.70 -2.43
C THR A 164 0.19 29.07 -3.02
N PRO A 165 0.11 27.90 -3.65
CA PRO A 165 1.26 27.33 -4.34
C PRO A 165 1.63 28.19 -5.56
N THR A 166 2.91 28.21 -5.91
CA THR A 166 3.39 28.86 -7.14
C THR A 166 3.18 28.00 -8.36
N GLN A 167 3.10 26.68 -8.17
CA GLN A 167 2.80 25.73 -9.22
C GLN A 167 2.02 24.54 -8.67
N ALA A 168 1.11 24.00 -9.49
CA ALA A 168 0.38 22.78 -9.20
C ALA A 168 0.36 21.87 -10.44
N ILE A 169 0.75 20.62 -10.29
CA ILE A 169 0.79 19.61 -11.36
C ILE A 169 0.03 18.38 -10.93
N LEU A 170 -0.94 17.96 -11.73
CA LEU A 170 -1.74 16.77 -11.52
C LEU A 170 -1.25 15.61 -12.36
N PHE A 171 -0.96 14.47 -11.73
CA PHE A 171 -0.55 13.24 -12.39
C PHE A 171 -1.64 12.18 -12.23
N PRO A 172 -2.17 11.62 -13.33
CA PRO A 172 -3.07 10.47 -13.28
C PRO A 172 -2.33 9.22 -12.78
N ASP A 173 -3.04 8.34 -12.07
CA ASP A 173 -2.51 7.10 -11.48
C ASP A 173 -1.35 7.31 -10.48
N GLY A 174 -1.06 8.53 -10.07
CA GLY A 174 0.08 8.86 -9.22
C GLY A 174 1.45 8.67 -9.88
N ASP A 175 1.48 8.45 -11.17
CA ASP A 175 2.67 8.14 -11.95
C ASP A 175 3.36 9.44 -12.42
N ARG A 176 4.50 9.77 -11.81
CA ARG A 176 5.28 10.96 -12.16
C ARG A 176 6.02 10.83 -13.50
N ASP A 177 6.16 9.61 -14.02
CA ASP A 177 6.78 9.35 -15.33
C ASP A 177 5.80 9.68 -16.47
N LYS A 178 4.51 9.75 -16.17
CA LYS A 178 3.49 10.25 -17.09
C LYS A 178 3.53 11.78 -17.14
N LYS A 179 3.13 12.32 -18.29
CA LYS A 179 3.03 13.76 -18.48
C LYS A 179 1.99 14.36 -17.52
N GLY A 180 2.44 15.10 -16.52
CA GLY A 180 1.56 15.82 -15.60
C GLY A 180 0.84 16.97 -16.29
N LYS A 181 -0.36 17.28 -15.82
CA LYS A 181 -1.15 18.45 -16.25
C LYS A 181 -0.93 19.60 -15.29
N VAL A 182 -0.41 20.71 -15.78
CA VAL A 182 -0.28 21.93 -14.99
C VAL A 182 -1.68 22.51 -14.77
N LEU A 183 -2.03 22.77 -13.52
CA LEU A 183 -3.31 23.35 -13.13
C LEU A 183 -3.20 24.86 -13.06
N SER A 184 -4.28 25.55 -13.46
CA SER A 184 -4.39 27.00 -13.29
C SER A 184 -4.73 27.33 -11.83
N LEU A 185 -4.06 28.35 -11.30
CA LEU A 185 -4.34 28.90 -9.99
C LEU A 185 -5.38 30.01 -10.14
N GLU A 186 -6.48 29.92 -9.42
CA GLU A 186 -7.53 30.95 -9.39
C GLU A 186 -7.57 31.58 -7.99
N GLY A 187 -6.78 32.62 -7.81
CA GLY A 187 -6.60 33.26 -6.49
C GLY A 187 -5.92 32.30 -5.51
N GLU A 188 -6.55 32.01 -4.37
CA GLU A 188 -6.03 31.12 -3.32
C GLU A 188 -6.41 29.66 -3.54
N ASN A 189 -7.24 29.35 -4.56
CA ASN A 189 -7.78 28.02 -4.78
C ASN A 189 -7.30 27.43 -6.10
N ILE A 190 -7.20 26.13 -6.14
CA ILE A 190 -7.06 25.37 -7.37
C ILE A 190 -8.43 24.78 -7.69
N ARG A 191 -8.97 25.11 -8.87
CA ARG A 191 -10.19 24.51 -9.38
C ARG A 191 -9.88 23.61 -10.53
N TYR A 192 -10.39 22.39 -10.47
CA TYR A 192 -10.22 21.41 -11.53
C TYR A 192 -11.46 20.56 -11.74
N THR A 193 -11.81 20.35 -13.01
CA THR A 193 -12.92 19.48 -13.39
C THR A 193 -12.35 18.17 -13.97
N PHE A 194 -12.58 17.09 -13.26
CA PHE A 194 -12.29 15.73 -13.75
C PHE A 194 -13.45 15.27 -14.62
N LYS A 195 -13.23 15.19 -15.92
CA LYS A 195 -14.23 14.63 -16.83
C LYS A 195 -14.26 13.11 -16.69
N GLU A 196 -15.44 12.51 -16.76
CA GLU A 196 -15.62 11.07 -16.63
C GLU A 196 -14.61 10.26 -17.48
N LYS A 197 -14.33 10.72 -18.69
CA LYS A 197 -13.38 10.08 -19.62
C LYS A 197 -11.90 10.20 -19.23
N GLU A 198 -11.56 11.13 -18.35
CA GLU A 198 -10.20 11.41 -17.89
C GLU A 198 -9.88 10.72 -16.56
N ILE A 199 -10.90 10.12 -15.91
CA ILE A 199 -10.72 9.43 -14.65
C ILE A 199 -10.07 8.07 -14.91
N PRO A 200 -8.84 7.81 -14.40
CA PRO A 200 -8.18 6.54 -14.59
C PRO A 200 -8.90 5.42 -13.86
N ALA A 201 -8.65 4.17 -14.26
CA ALA A 201 -9.25 2.98 -13.64
C ALA A 201 -8.93 2.88 -12.14
N SER A 202 -7.74 3.34 -11.73
CA SER A 202 -7.32 3.42 -10.32
C SER A 202 -8.10 4.46 -9.51
N ARG A 203 -8.74 5.43 -10.18
CA ARG A 203 -9.36 6.62 -9.57
C ARG A 203 -8.42 7.40 -8.65
N THR A 204 -7.12 7.30 -8.90
CA THR A 204 -6.08 7.91 -8.07
C THR A 204 -5.37 9.00 -8.86
N PHE A 205 -5.13 10.13 -8.21
CA PHE A 205 -4.38 11.25 -8.76
C PHE A 205 -3.35 11.70 -7.74
N LEU A 206 -2.17 12.09 -8.22
CA LEU A 206 -1.16 12.77 -7.40
C LEU A 206 -1.18 14.25 -7.78
N LEU A 207 -1.41 15.11 -6.80
CA LEU A 207 -1.24 16.54 -6.94
C LEU A 207 0.11 16.95 -6.33
N GLN A 208 1.00 17.43 -7.17
CA GLN A 208 2.27 18.00 -6.74
C GLN A 208 2.14 19.53 -6.74
N THR A 209 2.47 20.14 -5.61
CA THR A 209 2.47 21.60 -5.44
C THR A 209 3.86 22.10 -5.11
N VAL A 210 4.20 23.29 -5.57
CA VAL A 210 5.46 23.99 -5.28
C VAL A 210 5.11 25.30 -4.60
N TYR A 211 5.84 25.64 -3.57
CA TYR A 211 5.72 26.90 -2.82
C TYR A 211 7.07 27.62 -2.86
N ASP A 212 7.03 28.93 -2.99
CA ASP A 212 8.21 29.79 -2.78
C ASP A 212 8.33 30.02 -1.26
N GLY A 213 9.36 29.44 -0.65
CA GLY A 213 9.67 29.57 0.77
C GLY A 213 10.92 30.30 1.04
#